data_5757c7c85ec228480c900fc55dbbf3a1
#
_entry.id   5757c7c85ec228480c900fc55dbbf3a1
#
_cell.length_a   1.000
_cell.length_b   1.000
_cell.length_c   1.000
_cell.angle_alpha   90.00
_cell.angle_beta   90.00
_cell.angle_gamma   90.00
#
_symmetry.space_group_name_H-M   'P 1'
#
loop_
_entity.id
_entity.type
_entity.pdbx_description
1 polymer ?
#
loop_
_entity_poly.entity_id
_entity_poly.type
_entity_poly.pdbx_seq_one_letter_code
_entity_poly.pdbx_strand_id
1 'polypeptide(L)'
;MKITDLTINNIEYSMLEISSIQHNTKNPSIRTDRNNNSFKKLKNNIKVNGLISPIIVDRNYNLIDGHRRLNALKDLGHKLIPVNINKAVDPKNYGKIFKAANHDTMKITATQETEMYLNGAKDISSKVLSSIRALEKIGGRTIIRRIANERKAPGTFVSGIRMYCKHVNDYTLKAQKDALYWMFNVDTCYKLKACIHSCVDAKVVRDCVENRKKLVFDWFKK
;
A
#
# COMPACT_ATOMS: atom_id res chain seq x y z
N MET A 1 -6.11 -12.53 -42.40
CA MET A 1 -6.14 -11.18 -41.81
C MET A 1 -5.07 -11.15 -40.73
N LYS A 2 -3.91 -10.54 -41.00
CA LYS A 2 -2.85 -10.40 -39.96
C LYS A 2 -3.32 -9.36 -38.97
N ILE A 3 -3.45 -9.76 -37.69
CA ILE A 3 -3.86 -8.87 -36.56
C ILE A 3 -2.71 -7.91 -36.16
N THR A 4 -1.87 -7.49 -37.10
CA THR A 4 -0.64 -6.74 -36.80
C THR A 4 -0.82 -5.23 -36.71
N ASP A 5 -2.03 -4.68 -36.95
CA ASP A 5 -2.20 -3.21 -37.06
C ASP A 5 -3.26 -2.60 -36.14
N LEU A 6 -3.59 -3.25 -35.02
CA LEU A 6 -4.43 -2.65 -34.00
C LEU A 6 -3.57 -1.94 -32.93
N THR A 7 -2.78 -0.96 -33.34
CA THR A 7 -2.15 -0.03 -32.41
C THR A 7 -3.16 1.06 -32.03
N ILE A 8 -4.09 0.74 -31.15
CA ILE A 8 -4.96 1.75 -30.56
C ILE A 8 -4.22 2.32 -29.34
N ASN A 9 -3.89 3.60 -29.39
CA ASN A 9 -3.34 4.33 -28.25
C ASN A 9 -2.03 3.75 -27.64
N ASN A 10 -1.05 3.38 -28.46
CA ASN A 10 0.22 2.80 -27.98
C ASN A 10 0.10 1.45 -27.27
N ILE A 11 -0.99 0.72 -27.44
CA ILE A 11 -1.17 -0.63 -26.91
C ILE A 11 -0.97 -1.63 -28.04
N GLU A 12 -0.04 -2.56 -27.85
CA GLU A 12 0.22 -3.69 -28.73
C GLU A 12 -0.26 -4.98 -28.07
N TYR A 13 -1.02 -5.79 -28.80
CA TYR A 13 -1.41 -7.13 -28.35
C TYR A 13 -0.39 -8.15 -28.83
N SER A 14 0.15 -8.95 -27.93
CA SER A 14 1.17 -9.93 -28.24
C SER A 14 1.04 -11.17 -27.37
N MET A 15 1.68 -12.27 -27.83
CA MET A 15 1.92 -13.46 -27.03
C MET A 15 3.35 -13.40 -26.50
N LEU A 16 3.51 -13.43 -25.18
CA LEU A 16 4.82 -13.45 -24.55
C LEU A 16 5.05 -14.73 -23.77
N GLU A 17 6.31 -15.14 -23.71
CA GLU A 17 6.74 -16.15 -22.75
C GLU A 17 6.59 -15.62 -21.34
N ILE A 18 6.01 -16.42 -20.46
CA ILE A 18 5.74 -16.03 -19.09
C ILE A 18 7.03 -15.76 -18.29
N SER A 19 8.13 -16.38 -18.73
CA SER A 19 9.49 -16.18 -18.21
C SER A 19 10.08 -14.80 -18.51
N SER A 20 9.67 -14.19 -19.63
CA SER A 20 10.15 -12.86 -20.02
C SER A 20 9.48 -11.71 -19.24
N ILE A 21 8.36 -11.99 -18.56
CA ILE A 21 7.63 -10.97 -17.82
C ILE A 21 8.26 -10.73 -16.44
N GLN A 22 8.73 -9.52 -16.24
CA GLN A 22 9.35 -9.11 -14.98
C GLN A 22 8.31 -8.60 -14.00
N HIS A 23 8.40 -9.06 -12.74
CA HIS A 23 7.58 -8.51 -11.68
C HIS A 23 8.01 -7.08 -11.36
N ASN A 24 7.06 -6.16 -11.33
CA ASN A 24 7.35 -4.80 -10.92
C ASN A 24 7.43 -4.72 -9.40
N THR A 25 8.64 -4.39 -8.91
CA THR A 25 8.93 -4.28 -7.47
C THR A 25 8.21 -3.13 -6.77
N LYS A 26 7.65 -2.18 -7.53
CA LYS A 26 6.86 -1.06 -6.97
C LYS A 26 5.43 -1.45 -6.58
N ASN A 27 4.98 -2.64 -6.97
CA ASN A 27 3.65 -3.13 -6.61
C ASN A 27 3.58 -3.58 -5.15
N PRO A 28 2.43 -3.40 -4.49
CA PRO A 28 2.22 -3.91 -3.14
C PRO A 28 2.33 -5.44 -3.09
N SER A 29 3.11 -5.97 -2.15
CA SER A 29 3.33 -7.42 -1.96
C SER A 29 2.04 -8.19 -1.64
N ILE A 30 1.10 -7.57 -0.95
CA ILE A 30 -0.20 -8.15 -0.59
C ILE A 30 -1.02 -8.61 -1.81
N ARG A 31 -0.76 -8.04 -3.00
CA ARG A 31 -1.43 -8.46 -4.22
C ARG A 31 -0.84 -9.73 -4.83
N THR A 32 0.29 -10.20 -4.36
CA THR A 32 0.96 -11.43 -4.82
C THR A 32 0.62 -12.65 -3.97
N ASP A 33 -0.16 -12.48 -2.88
CA ASP A 33 -0.55 -13.57 -1.98
C ASP A 33 -1.38 -14.64 -2.73
N ARG A 34 -0.83 -15.86 -2.78
CA ARG A 34 -1.40 -17.03 -3.44
C ARG A 34 -2.26 -17.89 -2.51
N ASN A 35 -2.21 -17.64 -1.21
CA ASN A 35 -2.83 -18.53 -0.22
C ASN A 35 -4.30 -18.19 0.09
N ASN A 36 -4.79 -17.04 -0.36
CA ASN A 36 -6.15 -16.62 -0.07
C ASN A 36 -7.21 -17.29 -0.98
N ASN A 37 -8.42 -17.45 -0.45
CA ASN A 37 -9.54 -18.06 -1.18
C ASN A 37 -9.90 -17.29 -2.47
N SER A 38 -9.69 -15.98 -2.51
CA SER A 38 -9.95 -15.16 -3.70
C SER A 38 -8.97 -15.50 -4.83
N PHE A 39 -7.71 -15.84 -4.52
CA PHE A 39 -6.75 -16.30 -5.51
C PHE A 39 -7.11 -17.68 -6.05
N LYS A 40 -7.52 -18.61 -5.17
CA LYS A 40 -7.97 -19.95 -5.58
C LYS A 40 -9.17 -19.88 -6.53
N LYS A 41 -10.14 -19.01 -6.23
CA LYS A 41 -11.31 -18.77 -7.13
C LYS A 41 -10.87 -18.21 -8.47
N LEU A 42 -9.96 -17.22 -8.50
CA LEU A 42 -9.42 -16.66 -9.74
C LEU A 42 -8.70 -17.72 -10.57
N LYS A 43 -7.83 -18.53 -9.98
CA LYS A 43 -7.10 -19.61 -10.65
C LYS A 43 -8.05 -20.62 -11.27
N ASN A 44 -9.09 -21.04 -10.53
CA ASN A 44 -10.09 -21.95 -11.05
C ASN A 44 -10.90 -21.32 -12.20
N ASN A 45 -11.26 -20.05 -12.10
CA ASN A 45 -11.95 -19.32 -13.18
C ASN A 45 -11.09 -19.28 -14.45
N ILE A 46 -9.80 -18.94 -14.34
CA ILE A 46 -8.89 -18.96 -15.49
C ILE A 46 -8.75 -20.36 -16.08
N LYS A 47 -8.71 -21.40 -15.25
CA LYS A 47 -8.65 -22.78 -15.71
C LYS A 47 -9.88 -23.18 -16.56
N VAL A 48 -11.07 -22.73 -16.14
CA VAL A 48 -12.35 -23.12 -16.79
C VAL A 48 -12.67 -22.22 -17.99
N ASN A 49 -12.53 -20.91 -17.84
CA ASN A 49 -13.01 -19.90 -18.79
C ASN A 49 -11.89 -19.25 -19.61
N GLY A 50 -10.63 -19.60 -19.35
CA GLY A 50 -9.48 -18.93 -19.96
C GLY A 50 -9.19 -17.56 -19.36
N LEU A 51 -8.21 -16.86 -19.93
CA LEU A 51 -7.81 -15.52 -19.53
C LEU A 51 -8.70 -14.48 -20.24
N ILE A 52 -9.77 -14.04 -19.58
CA ILE A 52 -10.74 -13.08 -20.14
C ILE A 52 -10.11 -11.67 -20.28
N SER A 53 -9.33 -11.23 -19.28
CA SER A 53 -8.64 -9.93 -19.30
C SER A 53 -7.15 -10.13 -19.45
N PRO A 54 -6.50 -9.57 -20.49
CA PRO A 54 -5.07 -9.74 -20.72
C PRO A 54 -4.25 -9.10 -19.60
N ILE A 55 -3.01 -9.56 -19.49
CA ILE A 55 -2.01 -8.96 -18.60
C ILE A 55 -1.45 -7.72 -19.28
N ILE A 56 -1.19 -6.65 -18.51
CA ILE A 56 -0.65 -5.39 -19.05
C ILE A 56 0.81 -5.29 -18.64
N VAL A 57 1.68 -5.08 -19.61
CA VAL A 57 3.13 -4.86 -19.42
C VAL A 57 3.58 -3.56 -20.09
N ASP A 58 4.70 -3.02 -19.69
CA ASP A 58 5.38 -1.93 -20.41
C ASP A 58 6.22 -2.48 -21.58
N ARG A 59 6.86 -1.57 -22.34
CA ARG A 59 7.73 -1.91 -23.47
C ARG A 59 8.95 -2.79 -23.10
N ASN A 60 9.31 -2.84 -21.82
CA ASN A 60 10.41 -3.65 -21.30
C ASN A 60 9.89 -4.94 -20.63
N TYR A 61 8.61 -5.28 -20.85
CA TYR A 61 7.90 -6.41 -20.25
C TYR A 61 7.80 -6.37 -18.72
N ASN A 62 7.94 -5.19 -18.10
CA ASN A 62 7.65 -5.04 -16.69
C ASN A 62 6.13 -5.05 -16.50
N LEU A 63 5.68 -5.86 -15.56
CA LEU A 63 4.26 -6.05 -15.26
C LEU A 63 3.63 -4.78 -14.68
N ILE A 64 2.64 -4.22 -15.38
CA ILE A 64 1.85 -3.07 -14.92
C ILE A 64 0.63 -3.55 -14.15
N ASP A 65 -0.16 -4.44 -14.76
CA ASP A 65 -1.36 -5.02 -14.12
C ASP A 65 -1.51 -6.49 -14.45
N GLY A 66 -2.17 -7.23 -13.56
CA GLY A 66 -2.43 -8.64 -13.71
C GLY A 66 -1.53 -9.56 -12.89
N HIS A 67 -0.90 -9.09 -11.79
CA HIS A 67 -0.04 -9.90 -10.92
C HIS A 67 -0.67 -11.22 -10.50
N ARG A 68 -1.94 -11.17 -10.07
CA ARG A 68 -2.67 -12.37 -9.67
C ARG A 68 -2.95 -13.29 -10.84
N ARG A 69 -3.28 -12.73 -12.01
CA ARG A 69 -3.51 -13.49 -13.25
C ARG A 69 -2.23 -14.16 -13.74
N LEU A 70 -1.10 -13.43 -13.72
CA LEU A 70 0.21 -13.97 -14.06
C LEU A 70 0.59 -15.13 -13.14
N ASN A 71 0.41 -14.98 -11.83
CA ASN A 71 0.68 -16.04 -10.86
C ASN A 71 -0.22 -17.26 -11.07
N ALA A 72 -1.50 -17.04 -11.35
CA ALA A 72 -2.44 -18.14 -11.64
C ALA A 72 -2.05 -18.89 -12.91
N LEU A 73 -1.64 -18.20 -13.97
CA LEU A 73 -1.17 -18.80 -15.23
C LEU A 73 0.14 -19.58 -15.03
N LYS A 74 1.08 -19.06 -14.23
CA LYS A 74 2.30 -19.79 -13.82
C LYS A 74 1.94 -21.10 -13.10
N ASP A 75 1.03 -21.01 -12.13
CA ASP A 75 0.59 -22.18 -11.35
C ASP A 75 -0.22 -23.19 -12.20
N LEU A 76 -0.77 -22.78 -13.32
CA LEU A 76 -1.47 -23.63 -14.30
C LEU A 76 -0.53 -24.21 -15.37
N GLY A 77 0.76 -23.84 -15.38
CA GLY A 77 1.78 -24.36 -16.28
C GLY A 77 1.77 -23.72 -17.69
N HIS A 78 1.12 -22.57 -17.87
CA HIS A 78 1.17 -21.86 -19.15
C HIS A 78 2.58 -21.31 -19.42
N LYS A 79 3.06 -21.50 -20.65
CA LYS A 79 4.37 -20.97 -21.10
C LYS A 79 4.23 -19.66 -21.86
N LEU A 80 3.23 -19.59 -22.75
CA LEU A 80 2.89 -18.41 -23.55
C LEU A 80 1.55 -17.85 -23.09
N ILE A 81 1.46 -16.53 -22.97
CA ILE A 81 0.25 -15.85 -22.50
C ILE A 81 -0.02 -14.59 -23.32
N PRO A 82 -1.31 -14.24 -23.56
CA PRO A 82 -1.66 -12.99 -24.20
C PRO A 82 -1.43 -11.81 -23.26
N VAL A 83 -0.80 -10.77 -23.79
CA VAL A 83 -0.49 -9.54 -23.08
C VAL A 83 -0.85 -8.30 -23.89
N ASN A 84 -1.11 -7.21 -23.18
CA ASN A 84 -1.16 -5.87 -23.73
C ASN A 84 0.15 -5.16 -23.40
N ILE A 85 0.95 -4.83 -24.38
CA ILE A 85 2.17 -4.06 -24.23
C ILE A 85 1.80 -2.58 -24.35
N ASN A 86 1.90 -1.82 -23.28
CA ASN A 86 1.67 -0.39 -23.28
C ASN A 86 3.00 0.35 -23.45
N LYS A 87 3.24 0.85 -24.67
CA LYS A 87 4.50 1.54 -25.05
C LYS A 87 4.59 2.96 -24.50
N ALA A 88 3.48 3.58 -24.09
CA ALA A 88 3.42 4.95 -23.59
C ALA A 88 3.73 5.07 -22.09
N VAL A 89 3.93 3.95 -21.39
CA VAL A 89 4.17 3.97 -19.95
C VAL A 89 5.56 4.51 -19.63
N ASP A 90 5.59 5.68 -18.99
CA ASP A 90 6.80 6.18 -18.35
C ASP A 90 6.93 5.53 -16.95
N PRO A 91 8.07 4.90 -16.63
CA PRO A 91 8.35 4.35 -15.31
C PRO A 91 8.16 5.35 -14.15
N LYS A 92 8.26 6.67 -14.43
CA LYS A 92 8.00 7.73 -13.45
C LYS A 92 6.52 7.84 -13.07
N ASN A 93 5.62 7.47 -13.98
CA ASN A 93 4.16 7.55 -13.79
C ASN A 93 3.53 6.19 -13.48
N TYR A 94 4.33 5.18 -13.18
CA TYR A 94 3.87 3.82 -12.98
C TYR A 94 2.73 3.70 -11.94
N GLY A 95 2.83 4.38 -10.80
CA GLY A 95 1.80 4.34 -9.76
C GLY A 95 0.46 4.90 -10.23
N LYS A 96 0.45 5.97 -11.05
CA LYS A 96 -0.77 6.52 -11.64
C LYS A 96 -1.43 5.52 -12.59
N ILE A 97 -0.63 4.90 -13.45
CA ILE A 97 -1.12 3.93 -14.44
C ILE A 97 -1.64 2.67 -13.75
N PHE A 98 -0.91 2.17 -12.75
CA PHE A 98 -1.37 1.06 -11.93
C PHE A 98 -2.71 1.37 -11.23
N LYS A 99 -2.87 2.60 -10.72
CA LYS A 99 -4.14 3.04 -10.10
C LYS A 99 -5.26 3.11 -11.13
N ALA A 100 -5.00 3.67 -12.32
CA ALA A 100 -5.99 3.74 -13.39
C ALA A 100 -6.43 2.35 -13.85
N ALA A 101 -5.49 1.44 -14.05
CA ALA A 101 -5.78 0.04 -14.43
C ALA A 101 -6.61 -0.72 -13.38
N ASN A 102 -6.59 -0.27 -12.12
CA ASN A 102 -7.32 -0.90 -11.01
C ASN A 102 -8.52 -0.09 -10.52
N HIS A 103 -8.86 1.01 -11.19
CA HIS A 103 -9.93 1.91 -10.76
C HIS A 103 -11.28 1.21 -10.65
N ASP A 104 -11.60 0.36 -11.62
CA ASP A 104 -12.92 -0.26 -11.73
C ASP A 104 -13.02 -1.65 -11.08
N THR A 105 -11.88 -2.25 -10.67
CA THR A 105 -11.86 -3.61 -10.12
C THR A 105 -11.66 -3.66 -8.62
N MET A 106 -10.64 -2.99 -8.10
CA MET A 106 -10.34 -2.96 -6.68
C MET A 106 -9.50 -1.72 -6.33
N LYS A 107 -10.10 -0.79 -5.60
CA LYS A 107 -9.43 0.43 -5.14
C LYS A 107 -8.16 0.08 -4.35
N ILE A 108 -7.06 0.79 -4.67
CA ILE A 108 -5.82 0.69 -3.92
C ILE A 108 -6.04 1.33 -2.55
N THR A 109 -5.72 0.60 -1.49
CA THR A 109 -5.83 1.11 -0.12
C THR A 109 -4.65 2.04 0.20
N ALA A 110 -4.83 2.91 1.20
CA ALA A 110 -3.75 3.78 1.70
C ALA A 110 -2.52 2.98 2.19
N THR A 111 -2.73 1.77 2.69
CA THR A 111 -1.64 0.85 3.08
C THR A 111 -0.85 0.39 1.85
N GLN A 112 -1.54 0.00 0.78
CA GLN A 112 -0.88 -0.39 -0.48
C GLN A 112 -0.12 0.78 -1.11
N GLU A 113 -0.69 2.00 -1.06
CA GLU A 113 0.02 3.21 -1.51
C GLU A 113 1.27 3.49 -0.65
N THR A 114 1.22 3.21 0.65
CA THR A 114 2.37 3.31 1.55
C THR A 114 3.48 2.34 1.12
N GLU A 115 3.14 1.10 0.83
CA GLU A 115 4.08 0.10 0.35
C GLU A 115 4.68 0.48 -1.02
N MET A 116 3.85 0.98 -1.93
CA MET A 116 4.32 1.50 -3.23
C MET A 116 5.33 2.65 -3.06
N TYR A 117 5.07 3.56 -2.11
CA TYR A 117 6.01 4.63 -1.78
C TYR A 117 7.36 4.09 -1.30
N LEU A 118 7.35 3.12 -0.39
CA LEU A 118 8.56 2.45 0.10
C LEU A 118 9.34 1.77 -1.02
N ASN A 119 8.64 1.24 -2.01
CA ASN A 119 9.20 0.61 -3.22
C ASN A 119 9.65 1.64 -4.28
N GLY A 120 9.58 2.94 -3.97
CA GLY A 120 10.09 4.02 -4.82
C GLY A 120 9.05 4.73 -5.70
N ALA A 121 7.76 4.35 -5.66
CA ALA A 121 6.71 5.11 -6.34
C ALA A 121 6.43 6.42 -5.57
N LYS A 122 6.43 7.56 -6.29
CA LYS A 122 6.19 8.89 -5.70
C LYS A 122 4.92 9.57 -6.23
N ASP A 123 4.31 8.97 -7.23
CA ASP A 123 3.12 9.45 -7.94
C ASP A 123 1.81 8.87 -7.36
N ILE A 124 1.80 8.56 -6.09
CA ILE A 124 0.64 8.12 -5.32
C ILE A 124 -0.30 9.29 -4.97
N SER A 125 -1.46 9.00 -4.35
CA SER A 125 -2.41 10.08 -4.04
C SER A 125 -1.78 11.15 -3.13
N SER A 126 -2.06 12.42 -3.41
CA SER A 126 -1.51 13.57 -2.67
C SER A 126 -1.80 13.50 -1.17
N LYS A 127 -2.99 13.03 -0.80
CA LYS A 127 -3.40 12.86 0.60
C LYS A 127 -2.55 11.83 1.33
N VAL A 128 -2.31 10.67 0.72
CA VAL A 128 -1.47 9.61 1.32
C VAL A 128 -0.03 10.05 1.33
N LEU A 129 0.47 10.65 0.24
CA LEU A 129 1.84 11.13 0.15
C LEU A 129 2.14 12.21 1.21
N SER A 130 1.22 13.16 1.45
CA SER A 130 1.39 14.18 2.49
C SER A 130 1.47 13.55 3.90
N SER A 131 0.63 12.53 4.16
CA SER A 131 0.67 11.80 5.43
C SER A 131 1.98 11.04 5.62
N ILE A 132 2.46 10.35 4.58
CA ILE A 132 3.74 9.63 4.61
C ILE A 132 4.89 10.60 4.88
N ARG A 133 4.96 11.74 4.17
CA ARG A 133 6.02 12.74 4.36
C ARG A 133 5.99 13.35 5.76
N ALA A 134 4.81 13.60 6.33
CA ALA A 134 4.68 14.07 7.70
C ALA A 134 5.24 13.05 8.71
N LEU A 135 4.91 11.77 8.55
CA LEU A 135 5.41 10.69 9.40
C LEU A 135 6.91 10.45 9.20
N GLU A 136 7.41 10.57 7.97
CA GLU A 136 8.83 10.42 7.65
C GLU A 136 9.69 11.48 8.36
N LYS A 137 9.20 12.73 8.46
CA LYS A 137 9.85 13.81 9.25
C LYS A 137 9.94 13.51 10.74
N ILE A 138 8.93 12.81 11.29
CA ILE A 138 8.85 12.53 12.74
C ILE A 138 9.69 11.30 13.12
N GLY A 139 9.58 10.22 12.35
CA GLY A 139 10.16 8.92 12.71
C GLY A 139 10.97 8.22 11.61
N GLY A 140 11.21 8.91 10.49
CA GLY A 140 11.97 8.35 9.37
C GLY A 140 11.29 7.19 8.65
N ARG A 141 12.01 6.56 7.74
CA ARG A 141 11.49 5.44 6.92
C ARG A 141 11.14 4.19 7.73
N THR A 142 11.75 4.00 8.88
CA THR A 142 11.43 2.89 9.80
C THR A 142 9.97 2.93 10.23
N ILE A 143 9.46 4.12 10.57
CA ILE A 143 8.05 4.30 10.93
C ILE A 143 7.14 3.98 9.75
N ILE A 144 7.49 4.42 8.55
CA ILE A 144 6.70 4.13 7.36
C ILE A 144 6.63 2.63 7.08
N ARG A 145 7.76 1.91 7.19
CA ARG A 145 7.79 0.45 7.07
C ARG A 145 6.90 -0.23 8.11
N ARG A 146 6.97 0.21 9.36
CA ARG A 146 6.15 -0.34 10.43
C ARG A 146 4.67 -0.14 10.18
N ILE A 147 4.25 1.06 9.75
CA ILE A 147 2.85 1.35 9.38
C ILE A 147 2.37 0.44 8.25
N ALA A 148 3.20 0.26 7.21
CA ALA A 148 2.88 -0.62 6.09
C ALA A 148 2.74 -2.09 6.54
N ASN A 149 3.65 -2.57 7.38
CA ASN A 149 3.63 -3.94 7.91
C ASN A 149 2.40 -4.21 8.78
N GLU A 150 1.97 -3.22 9.57
CA GLU A 150 0.75 -3.29 10.38
C GLU A 150 -0.54 -3.12 9.55
N ARG A 151 -0.43 -2.92 8.24
CA ARG A 151 -1.55 -2.73 7.31
C ARG A 151 -2.49 -1.60 7.73
N LYS A 152 -1.95 -0.53 8.29
CA LYS A 152 -2.71 0.65 8.74
C LYS A 152 -2.50 1.83 7.80
N ALA A 153 -3.52 2.70 7.71
CA ALA A 153 -3.43 3.89 6.87
C ALA A 153 -2.56 4.97 7.51
N PRO A 154 -1.60 5.59 6.78
CA PRO A 154 -0.75 6.66 7.33
C PRO A 154 -1.53 7.84 7.90
N GLY A 155 -2.65 8.21 7.27
CA GLY A 155 -3.51 9.31 7.73
C GLY A 155 -4.09 9.10 9.13
N THR A 156 -4.30 7.85 9.56
CA THR A 156 -4.76 7.53 10.91
C THR A 156 -3.72 7.94 11.96
N PHE A 157 -2.43 7.67 11.68
CA PHE A 157 -1.34 8.07 12.57
C PHE A 157 -1.18 9.59 12.63
N VAL A 158 -1.23 10.28 11.47
CA VAL A 158 -1.16 11.76 11.44
C VAL A 158 -2.30 12.37 12.25
N SER A 159 -3.51 11.85 12.12
CA SER A 159 -4.67 12.31 12.90
C SER A 159 -4.48 12.06 14.40
N GLY A 160 -3.99 10.88 14.78
CA GLY A 160 -3.69 10.54 16.16
C GLY A 160 -2.62 11.44 16.78
N ILE A 161 -1.54 11.71 16.04
CA ILE A 161 -0.50 12.65 16.48
C ILE A 161 -1.07 14.04 16.73
N ARG A 162 -1.86 14.56 15.80
CA ARG A 162 -2.49 15.90 15.96
C ARG A 162 -3.40 15.95 17.18
N MET A 163 -4.18 14.91 17.42
CA MET A 163 -5.05 14.82 18.58
C MET A 163 -4.25 14.78 19.88
N TYR A 164 -3.21 13.94 19.94
CA TYR A 164 -2.31 13.89 21.10
C TYR A 164 -1.69 15.26 21.39
N CYS A 165 -1.06 15.89 20.40
CA CYS A 165 -0.44 17.20 20.54
C CYS A 165 -1.44 18.28 21.01
N LYS A 166 -2.66 18.25 20.53
CA LYS A 166 -3.73 19.15 20.98
C LYS A 166 -4.06 18.95 22.46
N HIS A 167 -4.16 17.69 22.92
CA HIS A 167 -4.48 17.39 24.33
C HIS A 167 -3.37 17.74 25.31
N VAL A 168 -2.11 17.52 24.91
CA VAL A 168 -0.97 17.87 25.76
C VAL A 168 -0.54 19.34 25.59
N ASN A 169 -1.22 20.08 24.71
CA ASN A 169 -0.89 21.47 24.33
C ASN A 169 0.59 21.65 23.96
N ASP A 170 1.17 20.63 23.29
CA ASP A 170 2.56 20.59 22.86
C ASP A 170 2.66 20.01 21.45
N TYR A 171 3.22 20.81 20.52
CA TYR A 171 3.40 20.46 19.10
C TYR A 171 4.88 20.26 18.74
N THR A 172 5.75 20.15 19.74
CA THR A 172 7.17 19.90 19.49
C THR A 172 7.39 18.55 18.78
N LEU A 173 8.53 18.42 18.11
CA LEU A 173 8.91 17.14 17.47
C LEU A 173 8.99 16.01 18.50
N LYS A 174 9.36 16.32 19.75
CA LYS A 174 9.37 15.38 20.86
C LYS A 174 7.97 14.88 21.16
N ALA A 175 7.00 15.75 21.34
CA ALA A 175 5.61 15.37 21.58
C ALA A 175 5.02 14.53 20.42
N GLN A 176 5.35 14.86 19.17
CA GLN A 176 4.94 14.08 18.02
C GLN A 176 5.58 12.68 17.98
N LYS A 177 6.84 12.55 18.36
CA LYS A 177 7.51 11.24 18.53
C LYS A 177 6.89 10.43 19.66
N ASP A 178 6.57 11.05 20.77
CA ASP A 178 5.90 10.41 21.90
C ASP A 178 4.52 9.89 21.48
N ALA A 179 3.74 10.69 20.73
CA ALA A 179 2.46 10.26 20.18
C ALA A 179 2.61 9.01 19.28
N LEU A 180 3.60 9.00 18.37
CA LEU A 180 3.87 7.84 17.50
C LEU A 180 4.25 6.60 18.32
N TYR A 181 5.13 6.77 19.32
CA TYR A 181 5.52 5.69 20.21
C TYR A 181 4.29 5.05 20.89
N TRP A 182 3.39 5.89 21.41
CA TRP A 182 2.14 5.47 22.00
C TRP A 182 1.26 4.68 21.03
N MET A 183 1.12 5.16 19.82
CA MET A 183 0.28 4.53 18.82
C MET A 183 0.77 3.14 18.38
N PHE A 184 2.08 2.86 18.53
CA PHE A 184 2.66 1.58 18.17
C PHE A 184 2.77 0.58 19.32
N ASN A 185 3.00 1.06 20.54
CA ASN A 185 3.33 0.19 21.67
C ASN A 185 2.14 -0.09 22.59
N VAL A 186 1.02 0.58 22.35
CA VAL A 186 -0.19 0.33 23.11
C VAL A 186 -1.18 -0.39 22.17
N ASP A 187 -1.59 -1.57 22.55
CA ASP A 187 -2.63 -2.40 21.86
C ASP A 187 -4.00 -1.68 21.79
N THR A 188 -3.99 -0.43 22.16
CA THR A 188 -5.08 0.47 22.43
C THR A 188 -5.25 1.56 21.38
N CYS A 189 -4.70 1.43 20.16
CA CYS A 189 -4.99 2.45 19.13
C CYS A 189 -6.51 2.60 18.90
N TYR A 190 -7.27 1.51 19.04
CA TYR A 190 -8.73 1.53 19.08
C TYR A 190 -9.27 2.14 20.38
N LYS A 191 -8.68 1.83 21.52
CA LYS A 191 -9.12 2.37 22.83
C LYS A 191 -8.70 3.83 22.99
N LEU A 192 -7.55 4.26 22.46
CA LEU A 192 -7.17 5.67 22.49
C LEU A 192 -8.11 6.51 21.60
N LYS A 193 -8.49 6.00 20.43
CA LYS A 193 -9.48 6.65 19.57
C LYS A 193 -10.87 6.65 20.22
N ALA A 194 -11.25 5.57 20.88
CA ALA A 194 -12.48 5.48 21.65
C ALA A 194 -12.41 6.35 22.93
N CYS A 195 -11.29 6.38 23.65
CA CYS A 195 -11.10 7.26 24.79
C CYS A 195 -11.07 8.75 24.38
N ILE A 196 -10.45 9.09 23.26
CA ILE A 196 -10.41 10.49 22.80
C ILE A 196 -11.78 10.93 22.27
N HIS A 197 -12.57 10.03 21.67
CA HIS A 197 -13.94 10.33 21.21
C HIS A 197 -15.00 10.21 22.31
N SER A 198 -14.80 9.37 23.33
CA SER A 198 -15.75 9.14 24.43
C SER A 198 -15.38 9.82 25.74
N CYS A 199 -14.11 10.26 25.91
CA CYS A 199 -13.72 11.02 27.11
C CYS A 199 -14.16 12.48 26.98
N VAL A 200 -15.30 12.74 27.55
CA VAL A 200 -15.80 14.10 27.87
C VAL A 200 -14.89 14.77 28.92
N ASP A 201 -13.99 14.03 29.58
CA ASP A 201 -13.14 14.56 30.65
C ASP A 201 -11.65 14.56 30.25
N ALA A 202 -11.15 15.75 29.95
CA ALA A 202 -9.75 16.01 29.64
C ALA A 202 -8.78 15.62 30.80
N LYS A 203 -9.29 15.46 32.03
CA LYS A 203 -8.53 15.03 33.20
C LYS A 203 -8.17 13.56 33.13
N VAL A 204 -9.11 12.69 32.77
CA VAL A 204 -8.88 11.24 32.58
C VAL A 204 -7.86 10.95 31.50
N VAL A 205 -7.89 11.72 30.39
CA VAL A 205 -6.88 11.60 29.32
C VAL A 205 -5.51 12.04 29.80
N ARG A 206 -5.43 13.14 30.57
CA ARG A 206 -4.17 13.60 31.19
C ARG A 206 -3.62 12.58 32.17
N ASP A 207 -4.43 12.05 33.05
CA ASP A 207 -4.03 11.06 34.05
C ASP A 207 -3.56 9.75 33.39
N CYS A 208 -4.22 9.31 32.33
CA CYS A 208 -3.75 8.19 31.51
C CYS A 208 -2.41 8.48 30.82
N VAL A 209 -2.21 9.69 30.31
CA VAL A 209 -0.96 10.11 29.65
C VAL A 209 0.16 10.25 30.70
N GLU A 210 -0.10 10.87 31.84
CA GLU A 210 0.89 11.07 32.91
C GLU A 210 1.31 9.75 33.57
N ASN A 211 0.38 8.88 33.93
CA ASN A 211 0.70 7.57 34.50
C ASN A 211 1.50 6.69 33.53
N ARG A 212 1.34 6.89 32.25
CA ARG A 212 2.06 6.11 31.23
C ARG A 212 3.36 6.76 30.77
N LYS A 213 3.54 8.07 30.88
CA LYS A 213 4.86 8.74 30.74
C LYS A 213 5.88 8.11 31.68
N LYS A 214 5.47 7.75 32.88
CA LYS A 214 6.32 7.08 33.87
C LYS A 214 6.80 5.71 33.38
N LEU A 215 5.92 4.91 32.80
CA LEU A 215 6.25 3.59 32.21
C LEU A 215 7.17 3.69 30.99
N VAL A 216 7.02 4.72 30.17
CA VAL A 216 7.87 4.97 28.99
C VAL A 216 9.28 5.40 29.41
N PHE A 217 9.40 6.27 30.43
CA PHE A 217 10.69 6.70 30.95
C PHE A 217 11.50 5.54 31.55
N ASP A 218 10.84 4.60 32.20
CA ASP A 218 11.47 3.43 32.79
C ASP A 218 11.94 2.41 31.76
N TRP A 219 11.30 2.38 30.59
CA TRP A 219 11.69 1.50 29.50
C TRP A 219 12.92 1.99 28.70
N PHE A 220 13.12 3.30 28.58
CA PHE A 220 14.31 3.89 27.95
C PHE A 220 15.55 3.88 28.87
N LYS A 221 15.39 3.53 30.15
CA LYS A 221 16.50 3.37 31.09
C LYS A 221 17.03 1.94 31.19
N LYS A 222 16.41 0.99 30.50
CA LYS A 222 16.89 -0.37 30.33
C LYS A 222 17.52 -0.55 28.94
#